data_d818a45339a25bb0d1799aca586c0f48
#
_entry.id   d818a45339a25bb0d1799aca586c0f48
#
_cell.length_a   1.000
_cell.length_b   1.000
_cell.length_c   1.000
_cell.angle_alpha   90.00
_cell.angle_beta   90.00
_cell.angle_gamma   90.00
#
_symmetry.space_group_name_H-M   'P 1'
#
loop_
_entity.id
_entity.type
_entity.pdbx_description
1 polymer ?
#
loop_
_entity_poly.entity_id
_entity_poly.type
_entity_poly.pdbx_seq_one_letter_code
_entity_poly.pdbx_strand_id
1 'polypeptide(L)'
;MEVNILELTTKQEKQLGQTQWFHATLLRHLESLKKGIDVKFNLGSELDFGPGFYITPDFEQARKFINKQVEVLNRSTSNNNIFDSEEEVGIIVEFRISNFIEIFKNPDYHCHYFAKHKKSESDLDFAEFVFQNRENPDELQHHFDFIYGVQTDDNPTQALARFRQNEITKEEMLAEFRKPYSFKQLSIHNQSFCDIMKIEKVYQSKTGEELQKWQ
;
A
#
# COMPACT_ATOMS: atom_id res chain seq x y z
N MET A 1 27.62 -9.34 -11.37
CA MET A 1 26.19 -9.04 -11.17
C MET A 1 25.91 -7.81 -12.00
N GLU A 2 25.12 -7.95 -13.06
CA GLU A 2 24.68 -6.79 -13.84
C GLU A 2 23.79 -5.93 -12.96
N VAL A 3 24.21 -4.70 -12.74
CA VAL A 3 23.38 -3.68 -12.08
C VAL A 3 22.25 -3.37 -13.07
N ASN A 4 21.08 -3.90 -12.80
CA ASN A 4 19.89 -3.64 -13.61
C ASN A 4 19.44 -2.20 -13.30
N ILE A 5 20.05 -1.23 -14.00
CA ILE A 5 19.61 0.17 -13.93
C ILE A 5 18.21 0.20 -14.53
N LEU A 6 17.23 0.41 -13.69
CA LEU A 6 15.83 0.50 -14.12
C LEU A 6 15.70 1.71 -15.05
N GLU A 7 15.58 1.48 -16.36
CA GLU A 7 15.25 2.54 -17.31
C GLU A 7 13.78 2.93 -17.16
N LEU A 8 13.54 3.94 -16.33
CA LEU A 8 12.21 4.49 -16.16
C LEU A 8 11.76 5.22 -17.43
N THR A 9 10.54 4.99 -17.86
CA THR A 9 9.91 5.80 -18.91
C THR A 9 9.57 7.19 -18.37
N THR A 10 9.46 8.19 -19.24
CA THR A 10 9.05 9.57 -18.87
C THR A 10 7.77 9.60 -18.03
N LYS A 11 6.84 8.66 -18.26
CA LYS A 11 5.62 8.57 -17.49
C LYS A 11 5.87 8.05 -16.07
N GLN A 12 6.75 7.07 -15.92
CA GLN A 12 7.15 6.53 -14.62
C GLN A 12 7.91 7.59 -13.82
N GLU A 13 8.81 8.32 -14.46
CA GLU A 13 9.51 9.44 -13.83
C GLU A 13 8.53 10.52 -13.34
N LYS A 14 7.53 10.89 -14.13
CA LYS A 14 6.50 11.84 -13.70
C LYS A 14 5.70 11.33 -12.50
N GLN A 15 5.41 10.03 -12.43
CA GLN A 15 4.68 9.42 -11.32
C GLN A 15 5.54 9.38 -10.03
N LEU A 16 6.81 9.02 -10.13
CA LEU A 16 7.73 8.96 -8.99
C LEU A 16 8.28 10.33 -8.58
N GLY A 17 8.25 11.31 -9.49
CA GLY A 17 8.71 12.68 -9.24
C GLY A 17 7.78 13.53 -8.37
N GLN A 18 6.68 12.96 -7.88
CA GLN A 18 5.80 13.68 -6.95
C GLN A 18 6.47 13.81 -5.59
N THR A 19 6.22 14.93 -4.93
CA THR A 19 6.85 15.24 -3.63
C THR A 19 5.94 14.97 -2.44
N GLN A 20 4.63 14.89 -2.68
CA GLN A 20 3.62 14.61 -1.65
C GLN A 20 3.17 13.17 -1.76
N TRP A 21 3.23 12.47 -0.63
CA TRP A 21 2.85 11.07 -0.51
C TRP A 21 1.96 10.88 0.70
N PHE A 22 0.95 10.05 0.60
CA PHE A 22 -0.11 9.92 1.58
C PHE A 22 -0.21 8.49 2.10
N HIS A 23 -0.25 8.35 3.42
CA HIS A 23 -0.57 7.10 4.10
C HIS A 23 -1.96 7.23 4.75
N ALA A 24 -2.81 6.24 4.52
CA ALA A 24 -4.15 6.19 5.09
C ALA A 24 -4.18 5.20 6.25
N THR A 25 -4.65 5.64 7.42
CA THR A 25 -4.71 4.80 8.62
C THR A 25 -5.79 5.28 9.60
N LEU A 26 -5.94 4.58 10.73
CA LEU A 26 -6.84 4.98 11.80
C LEU A 26 -6.15 5.96 12.77
N LEU A 27 -6.92 6.88 13.34
CA LEU A 27 -6.42 7.88 14.28
C LEU A 27 -5.67 7.24 15.46
N ARG A 28 -6.13 6.09 15.95
CA ARG A 28 -5.48 5.36 17.05
C ARG A 28 -4.03 4.94 16.75
N HIS A 29 -3.63 4.83 15.48
CA HIS A 29 -2.26 4.44 15.09
C HIS A 29 -1.31 5.64 15.00
N LEU A 30 -1.80 6.85 15.08
CA LEU A 30 -1.03 8.04 14.83
C LEU A 30 0.10 8.27 15.83
N GLU A 31 -0.14 8.01 17.12
CA GLU A 31 0.92 8.12 18.14
C GLU A 31 2.03 7.07 17.93
N SER A 32 1.70 5.93 17.35
CA SER A 32 2.72 4.94 16.94
C SER A 32 3.54 5.46 15.76
N LEU A 33 2.88 6.02 14.73
CA LEU A 33 3.57 6.59 13.57
C LEU A 33 4.49 7.76 13.93
N LYS A 34 4.11 8.58 14.93
CA LYS A 34 4.97 9.65 15.43
C LYS A 34 6.25 9.16 16.10
N LYS A 35 6.22 7.99 16.71
CA LYS A 35 7.39 7.36 17.33
C LYS A 35 8.33 6.74 16.30
N GLY A 36 7.84 6.44 15.12
CA GLY A 36 8.56 5.85 14.00
C GLY A 36 7.68 4.92 13.19
N ILE A 37 8.09 4.69 11.95
CA ILE A 37 7.44 3.76 11.03
C ILE A 37 8.14 2.41 11.18
N ASP A 38 7.38 1.37 11.51
CA ASP A 38 7.87 -0.01 11.52
C ASP A 38 7.39 -0.72 10.24
N VAL A 39 8.30 -1.11 9.37
CA VAL A 39 7.98 -1.82 8.12
C VAL A 39 7.40 -3.22 8.37
N LYS A 40 7.52 -3.75 9.58
CA LYS A 40 6.97 -5.05 9.98
C LYS A 40 5.63 -4.95 10.71
N PHE A 41 5.11 -3.73 10.88
CA PHE A 41 3.87 -3.50 11.64
C PHE A 41 2.68 -4.32 11.12
N ASN A 42 2.63 -4.57 9.81
CA ASN A 42 1.55 -5.30 9.15
C ASN A 42 1.90 -6.74 8.74
N LEU A 43 2.89 -7.37 9.41
CA LEU A 43 3.09 -8.82 9.31
C LEU A 43 1.79 -9.57 9.59
N GLY A 44 1.53 -10.62 8.84
CA GLY A 44 0.28 -11.38 8.89
C GLY A 44 -0.88 -10.78 8.07
N SER A 45 -0.69 -9.60 7.47
CA SER A 45 -1.70 -8.98 6.61
C SER A 45 -1.50 -9.37 5.14
N GLU A 46 -2.58 -9.76 4.47
CA GLU A 46 -2.57 -10.14 3.04
C GLU A 46 -2.43 -8.89 2.16
N LEU A 47 -1.20 -8.43 1.93
CA LEU A 47 -0.88 -7.24 1.14
C LEU A 47 -0.25 -7.59 -0.21
N ASP A 48 -0.48 -6.78 -1.24
CA ASP A 48 -0.04 -7.04 -2.61
C ASP A 48 1.47 -7.25 -2.74
N PHE A 49 2.23 -6.47 -1.97
CA PHE A 49 3.69 -6.48 -2.00
C PHE A 49 4.31 -6.95 -0.67
N GLY A 50 3.53 -7.69 0.13
CA GLY A 50 3.97 -8.20 1.43
C GLY A 50 4.04 -7.14 2.54
N PRO A 51 4.56 -7.52 3.72
CA PRO A 51 4.72 -6.59 4.84
C PRO A 51 5.59 -5.40 4.47
N GLY A 52 5.14 -4.19 4.77
CA GLY A 52 5.85 -2.96 4.40
C GLY A 52 5.04 -1.71 4.74
N PHE A 53 5.61 -0.54 4.55
CA PHE A 53 4.92 0.73 4.71
C PHE A 53 4.37 1.23 3.37
N TYR A 54 3.07 1.40 3.26
CA TYR A 54 2.38 1.71 2.01
C TYR A 54 1.95 3.16 1.95
N ILE A 55 2.28 3.82 0.84
CA ILE A 55 1.90 5.20 0.54
C ILE A 55 1.39 5.34 -0.90
N THR A 56 0.62 6.36 -1.16
CA THR A 56 0.11 6.70 -2.49
C THR A 56 0.38 8.16 -2.84
N PRO A 57 0.59 8.50 -4.11
CA PRO A 57 0.70 9.90 -4.53
C PRO A 57 -0.65 10.63 -4.64
N ASP A 58 -1.76 9.93 -4.40
CA ASP A 58 -3.13 10.43 -4.60
C ASP A 58 -3.87 10.53 -3.25
N PHE A 59 -4.13 11.76 -2.81
CA PHE A 59 -4.87 12.05 -1.58
C PHE A 59 -6.28 11.46 -1.59
N GLU A 60 -6.99 11.58 -2.71
CA GLU A 60 -8.37 11.07 -2.82
C GLU A 60 -8.41 9.54 -2.82
N GLN A 61 -7.39 8.88 -3.34
CA GLN A 61 -7.23 7.44 -3.22
C GLN A 61 -7.08 7.05 -1.74
N ALA A 62 -6.17 7.70 -1.01
CA ALA A 62 -5.96 7.46 0.42
C ALA A 62 -7.26 7.68 1.20
N ARG A 63 -7.98 8.76 0.89
CA ARG A 63 -9.25 9.13 1.53
C ARG A 63 -10.34 8.08 1.30
N LYS A 64 -10.53 7.65 0.07
CA LYS A 64 -11.51 6.61 -0.27
C LYS A 64 -11.21 5.29 0.41
N PHE A 65 -9.94 4.89 0.42
CA PHE A 65 -9.49 3.66 1.05
C PHE A 65 -9.83 3.62 2.54
N ILE A 66 -9.40 4.64 3.30
CA ILE A 66 -9.61 4.62 4.75
C ILE A 66 -11.08 4.83 5.14
N ASN A 67 -11.83 5.65 4.39
CA ASN A 67 -13.26 5.83 4.66
C ASN A 67 -14.04 4.52 4.47
N LYS A 68 -13.71 3.72 3.44
CA LYS A 68 -14.29 2.39 3.25
C LYS A 68 -13.97 1.46 4.43
N GLN A 69 -12.72 1.46 4.91
CA GLN A 69 -12.32 0.65 6.07
C GLN A 69 -13.04 1.07 7.35
N VAL A 70 -13.10 2.37 7.65
CA VAL A 70 -13.80 2.92 8.81
C VAL A 70 -15.29 2.54 8.79
N GLU A 71 -15.93 2.63 7.63
CA GLU A 71 -17.34 2.24 7.48
C GLU A 71 -17.55 0.77 7.82
N VAL A 72 -16.70 -0.13 7.36
CA VAL A 72 -16.77 -1.57 7.66
C VAL A 72 -16.56 -1.82 9.16
N LEU A 73 -15.55 -1.19 9.76
CA LEU A 73 -15.24 -1.36 11.18
C LEU A 73 -16.40 -0.87 12.06
N ASN A 74 -16.91 0.34 11.82
CA ASN A 74 -18.00 0.91 12.62
C ASN A 74 -19.31 0.15 12.47
N ARG A 75 -19.61 -0.40 11.27
CA ARG A 75 -20.76 -1.29 11.09
C ARG A 75 -20.60 -2.59 11.88
N SER A 76 -19.43 -3.19 11.91
CA SER A 76 -19.17 -4.43 12.64
C SER A 76 -19.33 -4.24 14.15
N THR A 77 -18.88 -3.10 14.66
CA THR A 77 -19.01 -2.73 16.07
C THR A 77 -20.47 -2.51 16.45
N SER A 78 -21.23 -1.79 15.64
CA SER A 78 -22.67 -1.53 15.88
C SER A 78 -23.51 -2.82 15.91
N ASN A 79 -23.19 -3.79 15.07
CA ASN A 79 -23.91 -5.06 14.99
C ASN A 79 -23.65 -5.99 16.21
N ASN A 80 -22.52 -5.81 16.89
CA ASN A 80 -22.14 -6.65 18.03
C ASN A 80 -22.66 -6.12 19.39
N ASN A 81 -23.53 -5.09 19.42
CA ASN A 81 -24.08 -4.48 20.64
C ASN A 81 -23.02 -4.08 21.69
N ILE A 82 -21.83 -3.72 21.26
CA ILE A 82 -20.79 -3.20 22.16
C ILE A 82 -21.08 -1.70 22.36
N PHE A 83 -21.86 -1.40 23.39
CA PHE A 83 -22.39 -0.05 23.68
C PHE A 83 -21.33 0.99 24.07
N ASP A 84 -20.07 0.59 24.30
CA ASP A 84 -18.99 1.48 24.79
C ASP A 84 -17.78 1.58 23.85
N SER A 85 -17.88 1.15 22.58
CA SER A 85 -16.75 1.32 21.68
C SER A 85 -16.81 2.68 20.99
N GLU A 86 -15.75 3.46 21.14
CA GLU A 86 -15.58 4.69 20.37
C GLU A 86 -15.58 4.38 18.87
N GLU A 87 -16.22 5.27 18.09
CA GLU A 87 -16.19 5.15 16.63
C GLU A 87 -14.76 5.30 16.10
N GLU A 88 -14.38 4.42 15.20
CA GLU A 88 -13.10 4.52 14.51
C GLU A 88 -13.06 5.75 13.60
N VAL A 89 -11.96 6.46 13.65
CA VAL A 89 -11.72 7.67 12.86
C VAL A 89 -10.57 7.42 11.88
N GLY A 90 -10.83 7.68 10.62
CA GLY A 90 -9.81 7.61 9.56
C GLY A 90 -9.01 8.91 9.45
N ILE A 91 -7.73 8.77 9.24
CA ILE A 91 -6.82 9.89 8.97
C ILE A 91 -5.95 9.61 7.74
N ILE A 92 -5.45 10.69 7.16
CA ILE A 92 -4.49 10.66 6.07
C ILE A 92 -3.25 11.41 6.55
N VAL A 93 -2.11 10.74 6.50
CA VAL A 93 -0.81 11.29 6.89
C VAL A 93 -0.03 11.65 5.65
N GLU A 94 0.37 12.90 5.52
CA GLU A 94 1.21 13.40 4.42
C GLU A 94 2.69 13.30 4.80
N PHE A 95 3.46 12.77 3.87
CA PHE A 95 4.91 12.76 3.89
C PHE A 95 5.44 13.56 2.71
N ARG A 96 6.46 14.36 2.93
CA ARG A 96 7.17 15.04 1.84
C ARG A 96 8.47 14.29 1.54
N ILE A 97 8.54 13.69 0.36
CA ILE A 97 9.69 12.91 -0.10
C ILE A 97 10.16 13.52 -1.41
N SER A 98 11.34 14.10 -1.41
CA SER A 98 11.78 15.00 -2.47
C SER A 98 12.14 14.30 -3.78
N ASN A 99 12.46 13.01 -3.79
CA ASN A 99 12.97 12.42 -5.03
C ASN A 99 13.00 10.89 -5.09
N PHE A 100 11.83 10.26 -5.24
CA PHE A 100 11.79 8.82 -5.51
C PHE A 100 12.44 8.42 -6.85
N ILE A 101 12.54 9.34 -7.82
CA ILE A 101 13.24 9.06 -9.08
C ILE A 101 14.69 8.70 -8.82
N GLU A 102 15.39 9.50 -7.99
CA GLU A 102 16.78 9.24 -7.63
C GLU A 102 16.93 7.93 -6.84
N ILE A 103 15.98 7.63 -5.95
CA ILE A 103 15.95 6.37 -5.21
C ILE A 103 15.83 5.20 -6.18
N PHE A 104 14.89 5.27 -7.14
CA PHE A 104 14.69 4.21 -8.12
C PHE A 104 15.82 4.05 -9.13
N LYS A 105 16.66 5.08 -9.30
CA LYS A 105 17.88 5.04 -10.13
C LYS A 105 19.15 4.71 -9.35
N ASN A 106 19.09 4.73 -8.01
CA ASN A 106 20.24 4.46 -7.17
C ASN A 106 20.49 2.95 -7.08
N PRO A 107 21.69 2.46 -7.49
CA PRO A 107 22.03 1.04 -7.45
C PRO A 107 22.15 0.45 -6.03
N ASP A 108 22.22 1.30 -5.01
CA ASP A 108 22.27 0.86 -3.60
C ASP A 108 20.89 0.36 -3.10
N TYR A 109 19.82 0.65 -3.85
CA TYR A 109 18.47 0.18 -3.54
C TYR A 109 17.97 -0.84 -4.56
N HIS A 110 17.33 -1.88 -4.07
CA HIS A 110 16.61 -2.83 -4.89
C HIS A 110 15.18 -2.33 -5.12
N CYS A 111 14.96 -1.70 -6.28
CA CYS A 111 13.67 -1.13 -6.64
C CYS A 111 12.96 -1.97 -7.70
N HIS A 112 11.62 -2.06 -7.61
CA HIS A 112 10.80 -2.68 -8.62
C HIS A 112 9.63 -1.78 -9.03
N TYR A 113 9.26 -1.84 -10.31
CA TYR A 113 8.15 -1.09 -10.86
C TYR A 113 7.21 -1.99 -11.65
N PHE A 114 5.99 -2.16 -11.17
CA PHE A 114 4.94 -2.82 -11.93
C PHE A 114 4.20 -1.79 -12.80
N ALA A 115 4.28 -1.95 -14.11
CA ALA A 115 3.55 -1.11 -15.06
C ALA A 115 2.03 -1.26 -14.90
N LYS A 116 1.29 -0.30 -15.48
CA LYS A 116 -0.17 -0.44 -15.54
C LYS A 116 -0.54 -1.62 -16.44
N HIS A 117 -1.43 -2.50 -15.93
CA HIS A 117 -1.90 -3.67 -16.67
C HIS A 117 -2.38 -3.36 -18.09
N LYS A 118 -1.80 -4.07 -19.01
CA LYS A 118 -2.45 -4.49 -20.25
C LYS A 118 -2.42 -6.01 -20.19
N LYS A 119 -3.37 -6.71 -20.79
CA LYS A 119 -3.39 -8.17 -20.86
C LYS A 119 -2.13 -8.71 -21.57
N SER A 120 -1.04 -8.85 -20.85
CA SER A 120 0.29 -9.22 -21.30
C SER A 120 0.92 -10.19 -20.32
N GLU A 121 2.04 -10.82 -20.67
CA GLU A 121 2.80 -11.70 -19.76
C GLU A 121 3.21 -10.98 -18.47
N SER A 122 3.56 -9.68 -18.55
CA SER A 122 3.89 -8.87 -17.37
C SER A 122 2.75 -8.78 -16.34
N ASP A 123 1.49 -8.91 -16.77
CA ASP A 123 0.35 -8.92 -15.85
C ASP A 123 0.27 -10.24 -15.08
N LEU A 124 0.74 -11.35 -15.68
CA LEU A 124 0.83 -12.64 -15.01
C LEU A 124 1.93 -12.61 -13.94
N ASP A 125 3.08 -12.01 -14.26
CA ASP A 125 4.18 -11.83 -13.29
C ASP A 125 3.74 -11.02 -12.08
N PHE A 126 2.97 -9.94 -12.31
CA PHE A 126 2.37 -9.17 -11.22
C PHE A 126 1.40 -10.02 -10.38
N ALA A 127 0.50 -10.76 -11.03
CA ALA A 127 -0.50 -11.55 -10.33
C ALA A 127 0.14 -12.68 -9.49
N GLU A 128 1.16 -13.34 -10.03
CA GLU A 128 1.94 -14.35 -9.30
C GLU A 128 2.71 -13.73 -8.14
N PHE A 129 3.30 -12.56 -8.33
CA PHE A 129 3.99 -11.83 -7.27
C PHE A 129 3.03 -11.47 -6.12
N VAL A 130 1.87 -10.93 -6.44
CA VAL A 130 0.81 -10.62 -5.46
C VAL A 130 0.36 -11.89 -4.74
N PHE A 131 0.15 -12.99 -5.49
CA PHE A 131 -0.25 -14.26 -4.91
C PHE A 131 0.76 -14.75 -3.88
N GLN A 132 2.05 -14.77 -4.22
CA GLN A 132 3.10 -15.24 -3.31
C GLN A 132 3.14 -14.44 -2.01
N ASN A 133 3.03 -13.11 -2.07
CA ASN A 133 3.04 -12.26 -0.90
C ASN A 133 1.78 -12.43 -0.03
N ARG A 134 0.60 -12.55 -0.65
CA ARG A 134 -0.66 -12.73 0.09
C ARG A 134 -0.82 -14.13 0.68
N GLU A 135 -0.26 -15.14 0.04
CA GLU A 135 -0.29 -16.52 0.53
C GLU A 135 0.67 -16.73 1.73
N ASN A 136 1.72 -15.92 1.82
CA ASN A 136 2.73 -15.99 2.87
C ASN A 136 2.87 -14.64 3.60
N PRO A 137 1.82 -14.17 4.30
CA PRO A 137 1.78 -12.81 4.85
C PRO A 137 2.72 -12.59 6.04
N ASP A 138 3.22 -13.67 6.65
CA ASP A 138 4.10 -13.62 7.83
C ASP A 138 5.56 -13.35 7.47
N GLU A 139 5.90 -13.41 6.18
CA GLU A 139 7.26 -13.22 5.68
C GLU A 139 7.28 -12.38 4.41
N LEU A 140 8.34 -11.60 4.24
CA LEU A 140 8.60 -10.88 2.99
C LEU A 140 9.12 -11.85 1.92
N GLN A 141 8.40 -12.00 0.83
CA GLN A 141 8.68 -12.98 -0.24
C GLN A 141 9.64 -12.44 -1.32
N HIS A 142 10.31 -11.32 -1.08
CA HIS A 142 11.23 -10.67 -2.03
C HIS A 142 12.32 -9.88 -1.30
N HIS A 143 13.26 -9.30 -2.06
CA HIS A 143 14.37 -8.48 -1.51
C HIS A 143 14.32 -7.03 -1.97
N PHE A 144 13.19 -6.56 -2.48
CA PHE A 144 13.07 -5.17 -2.91
C PHE A 144 12.93 -4.25 -1.70
N ASP A 145 13.66 -3.13 -1.73
CA ASP A 145 13.53 -2.03 -0.77
C ASP A 145 12.29 -1.20 -1.05
N PHE A 146 11.96 -1.04 -2.36
CA PHE A 146 10.83 -0.25 -2.83
C PHE A 146 10.12 -0.93 -3.99
N ILE A 147 8.79 -0.97 -3.93
CA ILE A 147 7.96 -1.42 -5.05
C ILE A 147 6.90 -0.36 -5.35
N TYR A 148 6.87 0.11 -6.61
CA TYR A 148 5.84 0.99 -7.10
C TYR A 148 4.99 0.30 -8.15
N GLY A 149 3.68 0.31 -7.97
CA GLY A 149 2.81 -0.37 -8.91
C GLY A 149 1.34 -0.01 -8.77
N VAL A 150 0.53 -0.76 -9.50
CA VAL A 150 -0.93 -0.71 -9.33
C VAL A 150 -1.33 -1.46 -8.07
N GLN A 151 -2.47 -1.10 -7.52
CA GLN A 151 -3.14 -1.89 -6.49
C GLN A 151 -4.00 -2.96 -7.18
N THR A 152 -4.14 -4.14 -6.58
CA THR A 152 -5.13 -5.12 -7.03
C THR A 152 -6.55 -4.59 -6.86
N ASP A 153 -7.48 -5.11 -7.66
CA ASP A 153 -8.89 -4.72 -7.65
C ASP A 153 -9.58 -4.99 -6.29
N ASP A 154 -10.81 -4.59 -6.19
CA ASP A 154 -11.61 -4.43 -4.97
C ASP A 154 -11.68 -5.63 -4.00
N ASN A 155 -11.32 -6.86 -4.42
CA ASN A 155 -11.48 -8.01 -3.53
C ASN A 155 -10.46 -9.16 -3.70
N PRO A 156 -9.15 -8.91 -3.68
CA PRO A 156 -8.14 -9.97 -3.80
C PRO A 156 -8.21 -10.99 -2.64
N THR A 157 -8.55 -10.55 -1.44
CA THR A 157 -8.73 -11.43 -0.26
C THR A 157 -9.87 -12.44 -0.48
N GLN A 158 -10.98 -12.04 -1.11
CA GLN A 158 -12.06 -12.97 -1.41
C GLN A 158 -11.66 -13.99 -2.48
N ALA A 159 -10.96 -13.57 -3.52
CA ALA A 159 -10.45 -14.49 -4.55
C ALA A 159 -9.50 -15.53 -3.93
N LEU A 160 -8.59 -15.08 -3.06
CA LEU A 160 -7.67 -15.96 -2.34
C LEU A 160 -8.42 -16.92 -1.40
N ALA A 161 -9.43 -16.44 -0.66
CA ALA A 161 -10.25 -17.29 0.21
C ALA A 161 -10.99 -18.38 -0.59
N ARG A 162 -11.58 -18.05 -1.73
CA ARG A 162 -12.25 -19.01 -2.63
C ARG A 162 -11.27 -20.05 -3.20
N PHE A 163 -10.05 -19.62 -3.55
CA PHE A 163 -9.01 -20.53 -3.98
C PHE A 163 -8.62 -21.53 -2.88
N ARG A 164 -8.39 -21.06 -1.65
CA ARG A 164 -8.08 -21.90 -0.48
C ARG A 164 -9.20 -22.89 -0.14
N GLN A 165 -10.45 -22.53 -0.46
CA GLN A 165 -11.63 -23.41 -0.31
C GLN A 165 -11.85 -24.35 -1.50
N ASN A 166 -10.96 -24.33 -2.51
CA ASN A 166 -11.07 -25.08 -3.76
C ASN A 166 -12.35 -24.77 -4.56
N GLU A 167 -12.89 -23.57 -4.42
CA GLU A 167 -14.04 -23.10 -5.21
C GLU A 167 -13.64 -22.59 -6.60
N ILE A 168 -12.41 -22.11 -6.73
CA ILE A 168 -11.83 -21.63 -8.00
C ILE A 168 -10.41 -22.20 -8.17
N THR A 169 -9.97 -22.29 -9.41
CA THR A 169 -8.59 -22.68 -9.75
C THR A 169 -7.60 -21.54 -9.47
N LYS A 170 -6.31 -21.88 -9.46
CA LYS A 170 -5.25 -20.84 -9.36
C LYS A 170 -5.32 -19.85 -10.53
N GLU A 171 -5.57 -20.34 -11.74
CA GLU A 171 -5.69 -19.53 -12.96
C GLU A 171 -6.85 -18.53 -12.84
N GLU A 172 -7.99 -18.97 -12.35
CA GLU A 172 -9.15 -18.11 -12.11
C GLU A 172 -8.86 -17.04 -11.04
N MET A 173 -8.20 -17.42 -9.95
CA MET A 173 -7.77 -16.48 -8.90
C MET A 173 -6.78 -15.45 -9.45
N LEU A 174 -5.73 -15.87 -10.20
CA LEU A 174 -4.77 -14.96 -10.81
C LEU A 174 -5.44 -14.03 -11.82
N ALA A 175 -6.48 -14.49 -12.52
CA ALA A 175 -7.27 -13.66 -13.42
C ALA A 175 -8.00 -12.52 -12.67
N GLU A 176 -8.47 -12.76 -11.45
CA GLU A 176 -9.02 -11.72 -10.58
C GLU A 176 -7.96 -10.67 -10.21
N PHE A 177 -6.74 -11.07 -9.84
CA PHE A 177 -5.64 -10.15 -9.53
C PHE A 177 -5.18 -9.30 -10.73
N ARG A 178 -5.43 -9.76 -11.95
CA ARG A 178 -5.11 -9.08 -13.21
C ARG A 178 -6.18 -8.06 -13.64
N LYS A 179 -7.29 -7.92 -12.92
CA LYS A 179 -8.32 -6.93 -13.25
C LYS A 179 -7.71 -5.52 -13.16
N PRO A 180 -7.94 -4.66 -14.15
CA PRO A 180 -7.32 -3.34 -14.18
C PRO A 180 -7.87 -2.47 -13.06
N TYR A 181 -6.97 -1.99 -12.20
CA TYR A 181 -7.25 -0.98 -11.21
C TYR A 181 -6.44 0.29 -11.48
N SER A 182 -7.01 1.46 -11.20
CA SER A 182 -6.37 2.73 -11.55
C SER A 182 -5.47 3.27 -10.44
N PHE A 183 -5.62 2.78 -9.22
CA PHE A 183 -4.89 3.26 -8.06
C PHE A 183 -3.44 2.81 -8.05
N LYS A 184 -2.57 3.68 -7.52
CA LYS A 184 -1.14 3.46 -7.42
C LYS A 184 -0.72 3.41 -5.98
N GLN A 185 0.24 2.54 -5.71
CA GLN A 185 0.84 2.41 -4.39
C GLN A 185 2.35 2.27 -4.50
N LEU A 186 3.04 2.80 -3.52
CA LEU A 186 4.44 2.56 -3.26
C LEU A 186 4.53 1.82 -1.92
N SER A 187 5.14 0.65 -1.90
CA SER A 187 5.50 -0.03 -0.66
C SER A 187 6.98 0.16 -0.36
N ILE A 188 7.28 0.42 0.89
CA ILE A 188 8.62 0.65 1.42
C ILE A 188 8.92 -0.49 2.39
N HIS A 189 9.98 -1.25 2.10
CA HIS A 189 10.44 -2.39 2.90
C HIS A 189 11.78 -2.10 3.58
N ASN A 190 12.38 -0.94 3.29
CA ASN A 190 13.65 -0.48 3.86
C ASN A 190 13.40 0.30 5.15
N GLN A 191 13.76 -0.28 6.30
CA GLN A 191 13.56 0.35 7.61
C GLN A 191 14.37 1.64 7.74
N SER A 192 15.64 1.66 7.31
CA SER A 192 16.50 2.84 7.42
C SER A 192 15.93 4.04 6.64
N PHE A 193 15.23 3.78 5.54
CA PHE A 193 14.52 4.85 4.83
C PHE A 193 13.29 5.33 5.61
N CYS A 194 12.54 4.43 6.21
CA CYS A 194 11.40 4.79 7.05
C CYS A 194 11.81 5.63 8.27
N ASP A 195 12.98 5.34 8.85
CA ASP A 195 13.51 6.05 10.04
C ASP A 195 13.79 7.55 9.79
N ILE A 196 14.02 7.93 8.53
CA ILE A 196 14.24 9.33 8.15
C ILE A 196 12.99 10.04 7.63
N MET A 197 11.89 9.30 7.42
CA MET A 197 10.63 9.90 6.97
C MET A 197 10.01 10.75 8.09
N LYS A 198 9.47 11.90 7.69
CA LYS A 198 8.82 12.83 8.64
C LYS A 198 7.38 13.10 8.21
N ILE A 199 6.51 13.07 9.19
CA ILE A 199 5.12 13.50 9.01
C ILE A 199 5.14 15.03 8.78
N GLU A 200 4.53 15.44 7.66
CA GLU A 200 4.38 16.87 7.31
C GLU A 200 3.05 17.41 7.80
N LYS A 201 1.98 16.65 7.49
CA LYS A 201 0.60 17.03 7.83
C LYS A 201 -0.25 15.78 8.10
N VAL A 202 -1.35 16.01 8.82
CA VAL A 202 -2.37 15.00 9.05
C VAL A 202 -3.74 15.59 8.78
N TYR A 203 -4.58 14.84 8.08
CA TYR A 203 -5.92 15.26 7.70
C TYR A 203 -6.95 14.27 8.25
N GLN A 204 -8.12 14.78 8.63
CA GLN A 204 -9.27 13.95 8.91
C GLN A 204 -9.82 13.41 7.58
N SER A 205 -9.98 12.10 7.44
CA SER A 205 -10.37 11.51 6.16
C SER A 205 -11.80 11.87 5.72
N LYS A 206 -12.71 12.06 6.67
CA LYS A 206 -14.14 12.35 6.40
C LYS A 206 -14.31 13.76 5.82
N THR A 207 -13.67 14.77 6.40
CA THR A 207 -13.79 16.17 5.99
C THR A 207 -12.70 16.60 5.02
N GLY A 208 -11.53 15.97 5.03
CA GLY A 208 -10.33 16.41 4.31
C GLY A 208 -9.62 17.61 4.97
N GLU A 209 -10.07 18.02 6.15
CA GLU A 209 -9.48 19.15 6.88
C GLU A 209 -8.19 18.73 7.59
N GLU A 210 -7.20 19.63 7.56
CA GLU A 210 -5.96 19.46 8.30
C GLU A 210 -6.24 19.51 9.82
N LEU A 211 -5.74 18.52 10.54
CA LEU A 211 -5.85 18.47 11.99
C LEU A 211 -4.83 19.43 12.60
N GLN A 212 -5.29 20.55 13.19
CA GLN A 212 -4.48 21.71 13.64
C GLN A 212 -3.56 21.47 14.85
N LYS A 213 -3.36 20.26 15.33
CA LYS A 213 -2.58 19.96 16.55
C LYS A 213 -1.42 19.01 16.30
N TRP A 214 -0.41 19.44 15.54
CA TRP A 214 0.74 18.58 15.22
C TRP A 214 2.11 19.19 15.52
N GLN A 215 2.14 20.31 16.24
CA GLN A 215 3.40 20.88 16.75
C GLN A 215 3.68 20.44 18.18
#